data_6f88b07d15b0acb990af242f81e25613
#
_entry.id   6f88b07d15b0acb990af242f81e25613
#
_cell.length_a   1.000
_cell.length_b   1.000
_cell.length_c   1.000
_cell.angle_alpha   90.00
_cell.angle_beta   90.00
_cell.angle_gamma   90.00
#
_symmetry.space_group_name_H-M   'P 1'
#
loop_
_entity.id
_entity.type
_entity.pdbx_description
1 polymer ?
#
loop_
_entity_poly.entity_id
_entity_poly.type
_entity_poly.pdbx_seq_one_letter_code
_entity_poly.pdbx_strand_id
1 'polypeptide(L)'
;MKTFRKELWFNTSSRRELINITPTIHTCLKESGIQNGLLLCNAMHITSSVFINDDESGLHHDFEIWLEKLAPEKPYSQYRHNSFEDNADAHLKRTIMGREVVVAVTDGELDFGPWEQIFYGEFDGKRKKRILVKIIGE
;
A
#
# COMPACT_ATOMS: atom_id res chain seq x y z
N MET A 1 -1.13 -19.58 -19.94
CA MET A 1 -1.12 -18.48 -18.95
C MET A 1 -1.70 -18.97 -17.65
N LYS A 2 -1.04 -18.62 -16.54
CA LYS A 2 -1.52 -18.91 -15.19
C LYS A 2 -2.04 -17.62 -14.56
N THR A 3 -2.95 -17.77 -13.61
CA THR A 3 -3.44 -16.67 -12.80
C THR A 3 -3.43 -17.08 -11.33
N PHE A 4 -3.17 -16.11 -10.46
CA PHE A 4 -3.17 -16.30 -9.01
C PHE A 4 -3.85 -15.10 -8.38
N ARG A 5 -4.64 -15.35 -7.31
CA ARG A 5 -5.33 -14.28 -6.59
C ARG A 5 -5.26 -14.57 -5.09
N LYS A 6 -4.90 -13.57 -4.30
CA LYS A 6 -4.90 -13.68 -2.84
C LYS A 6 -5.30 -12.37 -2.21
N GLU A 7 -6.02 -12.44 -1.10
CA GLU A 7 -6.33 -11.29 -0.26
C GLU A 7 -5.47 -11.33 0.99
N LEU A 8 -4.91 -10.18 1.36
CA LEU A 8 -4.15 -9.99 2.60
C LEU A 8 -4.90 -8.99 3.47
N TRP A 9 -5.09 -9.32 4.74
CA TRP A 9 -5.86 -8.49 5.66
C TRP A 9 -4.95 -7.82 6.68
N PHE A 10 -5.23 -6.54 6.94
CA PHE A 10 -4.49 -5.70 7.89
C PHE A 10 -5.45 -5.03 8.85
N ASN A 11 -5.02 -4.89 10.11
CA ASN A 11 -5.74 -4.14 11.12
C ASN A 11 -4.69 -3.48 12.01
N THR A 12 -4.34 -2.23 11.71
CA THR A 12 -3.26 -1.53 12.39
C THR A 12 -3.74 -0.98 13.73
N SER A 13 -2.83 -0.93 14.71
CA SER A 13 -3.10 -0.35 16.02
C SER A 13 -3.02 1.17 16.00
N SER A 14 -2.34 1.75 15.03
CA SER A 14 -2.19 3.19 14.86
C SER A 14 -3.08 3.69 13.73
N ARG A 15 -3.47 4.96 13.80
CA ARG A 15 -4.25 5.61 12.73
C ARG A 15 -3.46 5.64 11.42
N ARG A 16 -2.18 5.97 11.49
CA ARG A 16 -1.28 5.99 10.33
C ARG A 16 -0.10 5.07 10.58
N GLU A 17 0.24 4.29 9.57
CA GLU A 17 1.32 3.32 9.65
C GLU A 17 1.82 2.98 8.25
N LEU A 18 3.13 2.81 8.09
CA LEU A 18 3.72 2.30 6.85
C LEU A 18 4.31 0.92 7.15
N ILE A 19 3.88 -0.08 6.41
CA ILE A 19 4.29 -1.47 6.64
C ILE A 19 4.97 -1.99 5.38
N ASN A 20 6.22 -2.44 5.51
CA ASN A 20 6.91 -3.12 4.41
C ASN A 20 6.29 -4.50 4.23
N ILE A 21 5.64 -4.72 3.10
CA ILE A 21 4.96 -5.98 2.78
C ILE A 21 5.71 -6.80 1.74
N THR A 22 6.89 -6.39 1.35
CA THR A 22 7.69 -7.09 0.34
C THR A 22 7.87 -8.58 0.66
N PRO A 23 8.21 -8.99 1.90
CA PRO A 23 8.33 -10.42 2.21
C PRO A 23 7.03 -11.19 1.99
N THR A 24 5.89 -10.61 2.36
CA THR A 24 4.57 -11.24 2.18
C THR A 24 4.22 -11.37 0.70
N ILE A 25 4.51 -10.34 -0.09
CA ILE A 25 4.27 -10.36 -1.54
C ILE A 25 5.17 -11.40 -2.22
N HIS A 26 6.42 -11.50 -1.78
CA HIS A 26 7.35 -12.51 -2.29
C HIS A 26 6.84 -13.93 -2.01
N THR A 27 6.25 -14.14 -0.83
CA THR A 27 5.61 -15.43 -0.49
C THR A 27 4.44 -15.72 -1.42
N CYS A 28 3.60 -14.74 -1.73
CA CYS A 28 2.50 -14.89 -2.69
C CYS A 28 3.03 -15.29 -4.07
N LEU A 29 4.11 -14.66 -4.52
CA LEU A 29 4.72 -15.01 -5.79
C LEU A 29 5.18 -16.47 -5.82
N LYS A 30 5.85 -16.92 -4.77
CA LYS A 30 6.28 -18.33 -4.67
C LYS A 30 5.09 -19.29 -4.66
N GLU A 31 4.05 -18.98 -3.93
CA GLU A 31 2.81 -19.79 -3.93
C GLU A 31 2.21 -19.89 -5.34
N SER A 32 2.28 -18.84 -6.13
CA SER A 32 1.70 -18.82 -7.47
C SER A 32 2.41 -19.74 -8.45
N GLY A 33 3.68 -20.01 -8.24
CA GLY A 33 4.52 -20.77 -9.17
C GLY A 33 4.82 -20.06 -10.47
N ILE A 34 4.41 -18.80 -10.62
CA ILE A 34 4.64 -18.01 -11.84
C ILE A 34 6.08 -17.54 -11.88
N GLN A 35 6.75 -17.78 -13.00
CA GLN A 35 8.16 -17.45 -13.19
C GLN A 35 8.37 -16.17 -13.97
N ASN A 36 7.47 -15.85 -14.90
CA ASN A 36 7.56 -14.66 -15.74
C ASN A 36 6.18 -14.07 -15.94
N GLY A 37 6.00 -12.80 -15.64
CA GLY A 37 4.69 -12.16 -15.75
C GLY A 37 4.63 -10.82 -15.05
N LEU A 38 3.43 -10.48 -14.57
CA LEU A 38 3.15 -9.24 -13.86
C LEU A 38 2.42 -9.54 -12.56
N LEU A 39 2.84 -8.85 -11.50
CA LEU A 39 2.19 -8.89 -10.21
C LEU A 39 1.54 -7.55 -9.92
N LEU A 40 0.23 -7.57 -9.70
CA LEU A 40 -0.53 -6.41 -9.21
C LEU A 40 -0.72 -6.55 -7.71
N CYS A 41 -0.46 -5.48 -6.98
CA CYS A 41 -0.74 -5.39 -5.55
C CYS A 41 -1.50 -4.10 -5.29
N ASN A 42 -2.77 -4.18 -4.86
CA ASN A 42 -3.56 -2.97 -4.68
C ASN A 42 -4.36 -2.93 -3.38
N ALA A 43 -4.44 -1.72 -2.82
CA ALA A 43 -5.26 -1.45 -1.65
C ALA A 43 -6.75 -1.43 -2.06
N MET A 44 -7.56 -2.16 -1.32
CA MET A 44 -8.99 -2.31 -1.59
C MET A 44 -9.85 -1.43 -0.69
N HIS A 45 -9.24 -0.41 -0.09
CA HIS A 45 -9.95 0.55 0.76
C HIS A 45 -9.54 1.98 0.41
N ILE A 46 -10.51 2.88 0.42
CA ILE A 46 -10.33 4.27 -0.05
C ILE A 46 -9.49 5.14 0.89
N THR A 47 -9.04 4.62 2.02
CA THR A 47 -8.18 5.32 2.98
C THR A 47 -6.86 4.60 3.24
N SER A 48 -6.51 3.63 2.39
CA SER A 48 -5.22 2.95 2.43
C SER A 48 -4.58 2.94 1.05
N SER A 49 -3.30 2.61 1.00
CA SER A 49 -2.47 2.75 -0.19
C SER A 49 -1.50 1.59 -0.32
N VAL A 50 -1.06 1.32 -1.53
CA VAL A 50 0.13 0.50 -1.81
C VAL A 50 1.06 1.34 -2.67
N PHE A 51 2.32 1.42 -2.28
CA PHE A 51 3.32 2.19 -3.01
C PHE A 51 4.70 1.54 -2.89
N ILE A 52 5.64 1.96 -3.71
CA ILE A 52 7.01 1.44 -3.72
C ILE A 52 7.97 2.59 -3.45
N ASN A 53 8.86 2.39 -2.47
CA ASN A 53 9.99 3.26 -2.21
C ASN A 53 10.98 2.55 -1.28
N ASP A 54 11.99 3.27 -0.81
CA ASP A 54 13.00 2.76 0.10
C ASP A 54 12.45 2.55 1.51
N ASP A 55 12.94 1.54 2.20
CA ASP A 55 12.62 1.27 3.60
C ASP A 55 13.70 1.87 4.49
N GLU A 56 13.58 3.16 4.78
CA GLU A 56 14.54 3.90 5.57
C GLU A 56 13.80 4.83 6.54
N SER A 57 14.16 4.79 7.82
CA SER A 57 13.40 5.46 8.89
C SER A 57 13.29 6.97 8.72
N GLY A 58 14.34 7.63 8.24
CA GLY A 58 14.31 9.07 7.97
C GLY A 58 13.33 9.42 6.86
N LEU A 59 13.29 8.60 5.80
CA LEU A 59 12.34 8.80 4.72
C LEU A 59 10.90 8.57 5.18
N HIS A 60 10.65 7.57 6.02
CA HIS A 60 9.32 7.35 6.60
C HIS A 60 8.87 8.55 7.43
N HIS A 61 9.76 9.11 8.22
CA HIS A 61 9.50 10.34 8.97
C HIS A 61 9.15 11.48 8.02
N ASP A 62 9.91 11.62 6.93
CA ASP A 62 9.69 12.67 5.93
C ASP A 62 8.35 12.51 5.21
N PHE A 63 7.93 11.27 4.90
CA PHE A 63 6.59 11.01 4.35
C PHE A 63 5.50 11.51 5.30
N GLU A 64 5.63 11.24 6.60
CA GLU A 64 4.64 11.69 7.59
C GLU A 64 4.52 13.20 7.60
N ILE A 65 5.64 13.91 7.65
CA ILE A 65 5.66 15.37 7.66
C ILE A 65 5.09 15.93 6.36
N TRP A 66 5.51 15.37 5.22
CA TRP A 66 5.06 15.80 3.90
C TRP A 66 3.56 15.61 3.71
N LEU A 67 3.04 14.46 4.09
CA LEU A 67 1.61 14.16 3.96
C LEU A 67 0.77 15.04 4.87
N GLU A 68 1.25 15.34 6.09
CA GLU A 68 0.55 16.25 6.99
C GLU A 68 0.56 17.71 6.50
N LYS A 69 1.55 18.11 5.72
CA LYS A 69 1.55 19.43 5.07
C LYS A 69 0.53 19.49 3.93
N LEU A 70 0.43 18.42 3.16
CA LEU A 70 -0.47 18.37 2.00
C LEU A 70 -1.94 18.16 2.39
N ALA A 71 -2.17 17.32 3.37
CA ALA A 71 -3.50 16.94 3.82
C ALA A 71 -3.49 16.77 5.35
N PRO A 72 -3.44 17.88 6.11
CA PRO A 72 -3.38 17.79 7.57
C PRO A 72 -4.63 17.14 8.15
N GLU A 73 -4.43 16.29 9.14
CA GLU A 73 -5.56 15.64 9.83
C GLU A 73 -6.42 16.68 10.54
N LYS A 74 -5.79 17.62 11.25
CA LYS A 74 -6.48 18.60 12.09
C LYS A 74 -6.32 20.02 11.55
N PRO A 75 -7.29 20.89 11.74
CA PRO A 75 -8.59 20.63 12.38
C PRO A 75 -9.52 19.85 11.43
N TYR A 76 -10.30 18.94 11.98
CA TYR A 76 -11.22 18.10 11.20
C TYR A 76 -12.24 18.96 10.41
N SER A 77 -12.65 20.07 10.99
CA SER A 77 -13.66 20.97 10.40
C SER A 77 -13.19 21.69 9.13
N GLN A 78 -11.93 21.63 8.79
CA GLN A 78 -11.43 22.26 7.56
C GLN A 78 -11.94 21.55 6.29
N TYR A 79 -12.40 20.31 6.43
CA TYR A 79 -12.87 19.50 5.30
C TYR A 79 -14.38 19.33 5.32
N ARG A 80 -15.01 19.51 4.15
CA ARG A 80 -16.45 19.30 4.00
C ARG A 80 -16.86 17.85 4.19
N HIS A 81 -15.99 16.91 3.83
CA HIS A 81 -16.22 15.47 4.05
C HIS A 81 -16.40 15.14 5.53
N ASN A 82 -15.81 15.93 6.41
CA ASN A 82 -15.80 15.68 7.87
C ASN A 82 -17.02 16.21 8.61
N SER A 83 -18.13 16.50 7.93
CA SER A 83 -19.36 16.88 8.65
C SER A 83 -19.89 15.73 9.52
N PHE A 84 -19.70 14.47 9.11
CA PHE A 84 -20.08 13.28 9.88
C PHE A 84 -18.94 12.27 10.00
N GLU A 85 -17.77 12.59 9.45
CA GLU A 85 -16.60 11.72 9.43
C GLU A 85 -15.41 12.46 10.03
N ASP A 86 -14.26 11.77 10.11
CA ASP A 86 -13.03 12.34 10.63
C ASP A 86 -11.80 11.98 9.76
N ASN A 87 -12.03 11.56 8.52
CA ASN A 87 -11.02 10.89 7.71
C ASN A 87 -10.81 11.48 6.31
N ALA A 88 -11.19 12.73 6.09
CA ALA A 88 -10.96 13.37 4.79
C ALA A 88 -9.48 13.37 4.41
N ASP A 89 -8.62 13.64 5.37
CA ASP A 89 -7.17 13.63 5.16
C ASP A 89 -6.66 12.26 4.68
N ALA A 90 -7.23 11.19 5.22
CA ALA A 90 -6.87 9.84 4.83
C ALA A 90 -7.21 9.54 3.37
N HIS A 91 -8.37 9.99 2.89
CA HIS A 91 -8.75 9.87 1.48
C HIS A 91 -7.77 10.61 0.58
N LEU A 92 -7.36 11.81 0.98
CA LEU A 92 -6.43 12.62 0.21
C LEU A 92 -5.04 12.00 0.19
N LYS A 93 -4.55 11.54 1.34
CA LYS A 93 -3.26 10.87 1.47
C LYS A 93 -3.20 9.63 0.58
N ARG A 94 -4.24 8.81 0.62
CA ARG A 94 -4.34 7.62 -0.22
C ARG A 94 -4.31 7.98 -1.70
N THR A 95 -4.99 9.04 -2.10
CA THR A 95 -5.04 9.48 -3.50
C THR A 95 -3.65 9.87 -4.01
N ILE A 96 -2.87 10.56 -3.17
CA ILE A 96 -1.51 10.97 -3.52
C ILE A 96 -0.55 9.77 -3.53
N MET A 97 -0.61 8.92 -2.52
CA MET A 97 0.32 7.79 -2.39
C MET A 97 0.01 6.65 -3.36
N GLY A 98 -1.22 6.56 -3.83
CA GLY A 98 -1.61 5.63 -4.87
C GLY A 98 -2.39 4.43 -4.36
N ARG A 99 -3.14 3.82 -5.28
CA ARG A 99 -3.99 2.67 -5.04
C ARG A 99 -3.23 1.35 -5.17
N GLU A 100 -2.37 1.25 -6.19
CA GLU A 100 -1.75 -0.02 -6.59
C GLU A 100 -0.36 0.17 -7.15
N VAL A 101 0.37 -0.93 -7.17
CA VAL A 101 1.64 -1.05 -7.89
C VAL A 101 1.59 -2.28 -8.77
N VAL A 102 2.33 -2.23 -9.87
CA VAL A 102 2.58 -3.37 -10.75
C VAL A 102 4.08 -3.61 -10.77
N VAL A 103 4.48 -4.85 -10.51
CA VAL A 103 5.88 -5.26 -10.49
C VAL A 103 6.08 -6.37 -11.52
N ALA A 104 7.11 -6.25 -12.33
CA ALA A 104 7.49 -7.33 -13.23
C ALA A 104 7.97 -8.53 -12.41
N VAL A 105 7.64 -9.72 -12.89
CA VAL A 105 8.14 -10.99 -12.35
C VAL A 105 9.08 -11.58 -13.40
N THR A 106 10.33 -11.80 -13.01
CA THR A 106 11.37 -12.32 -13.89
C THR A 106 12.08 -13.48 -13.21
N ASP A 107 12.06 -14.65 -13.83
CA ASP A 107 12.71 -15.85 -13.32
C ASP A 107 12.34 -16.17 -11.86
N GLY A 108 11.06 -16.00 -11.54
CA GLY A 108 10.50 -16.33 -10.23
C GLY A 108 10.77 -15.31 -9.14
N GLU A 109 11.30 -14.13 -9.50
CA GLU A 109 11.63 -13.08 -8.54
C GLU A 109 10.91 -11.78 -8.89
N LEU A 110 10.67 -10.94 -7.87
CA LEU A 110 10.22 -9.57 -8.08
C LEU A 110 11.36 -8.77 -8.72
N ASP A 111 11.10 -8.21 -9.89
CA ASP A 111 12.13 -7.51 -10.65
C ASP A 111 12.18 -6.04 -10.22
N PHE A 112 12.95 -5.79 -9.18
CA PHE A 112 13.06 -4.49 -8.54
C PHE A 112 14.33 -3.74 -8.97
N GLY A 113 14.23 -2.42 -9.00
CA GLY A 113 15.41 -1.56 -8.92
C GLY A 113 16.01 -1.59 -7.51
N PRO A 114 17.22 -1.05 -7.35
CA PRO A 114 17.84 -0.97 -6.02
C PRO A 114 16.93 -0.23 -5.03
N TRP A 115 16.84 -0.74 -3.81
CA TRP A 115 16.12 -0.11 -2.69
C TRP A 115 14.59 -0.08 -2.82
N GLU A 116 14.02 -0.61 -3.91
CA GLU A 116 12.56 -0.69 -4.04
C GLU A 116 11.98 -1.71 -3.09
N GLN A 117 11.01 -1.28 -2.26
CA GLN A 117 10.24 -2.13 -1.38
C GLN A 117 8.77 -1.77 -1.52
N ILE A 118 7.90 -2.76 -1.39
CA ILE A 118 6.45 -2.55 -1.46
C ILE A 118 5.94 -2.24 -0.05
N PHE A 119 5.18 -1.16 0.07
CA PHE A 119 4.58 -0.72 1.33
C PHE A 119 3.07 -0.74 1.27
N TYR A 120 2.47 -1.15 2.39
CA TYR A 120 1.08 -0.85 2.70
C TYR A 120 1.06 0.44 3.52
N GLY A 121 0.33 1.45 3.04
CA GLY A 121 0.15 2.72 3.74
C GLY A 121 -1.23 2.78 4.36
N GLU A 122 -1.30 2.88 5.68
CA GLU A 122 -2.54 3.03 6.41
C GLU A 122 -2.71 4.48 6.83
N PHE A 123 -3.86 5.09 6.50
CA PHE A 123 -4.13 6.48 6.86
C PHE A 123 -5.37 6.66 7.72
N ASP A 124 -6.16 5.61 7.93
CA ASP A 124 -7.35 5.61 8.77
C ASP A 124 -7.49 4.25 9.46
N GLY A 125 -6.52 3.93 10.29
CA GLY A 125 -6.32 2.63 10.90
C GLY A 125 -7.36 2.25 11.96
N LYS A 126 -7.04 1.18 12.70
CA LYS A 126 -7.88 0.60 13.75
C LYS A 126 -9.16 -0.03 13.20
N ARG A 127 -9.12 -0.44 11.94
CA ARG A 127 -10.20 -1.17 11.26
C ARG A 127 -9.59 -2.13 10.26
N LYS A 128 -10.34 -3.20 9.98
CA LYS A 128 -9.88 -4.27 9.11
C LYS A 128 -9.99 -3.84 7.64
N LYS A 129 -8.90 -3.95 6.90
CA LYS A 129 -8.80 -3.62 5.48
C LYS A 129 -8.03 -4.69 4.74
N ARG A 130 -8.23 -4.80 3.43
CA ARG A 130 -7.57 -5.81 2.61
C ARG A 130 -6.76 -5.23 1.47
N ILE A 131 -5.75 -6.00 1.08
CA ILE A 131 -4.99 -5.80 -0.16
C ILE A 131 -5.31 -6.98 -1.07
N LEU A 132 -5.46 -6.71 -2.35
CA LEU A 132 -5.58 -7.74 -3.37
C LEU A 132 -4.23 -7.93 -4.06
N VAL A 133 -3.78 -9.18 -4.13
CA VAL A 133 -2.64 -9.60 -4.93
C VAL A 133 -3.16 -10.39 -6.12
N LYS A 134 -2.79 -9.98 -7.32
CA LYS A 134 -3.14 -10.68 -8.57
C LYS A 134 -1.87 -10.87 -9.38
N ILE A 135 -1.60 -12.10 -9.80
CA ILE A 135 -0.41 -12.41 -10.60
C ILE A 135 -0.87 -13.14 -11.86
N ILE A 136 -0.34 -12.71 -12.99
CA ILE A 136 -0.58 -13.36 -14.29
C ILE A 136 0.74 -13.64 -14.97
N GLY A 137 0.85 -14.76 -15.67
CA GLY A 137 2.06 -15.11 -16.40
C GLY A 137 2.21 -16.60 -16.63
N GLU A 138 3.43 -17.01 -16.84
CA GLU A 138 3.77 -18.41 -17.08
C GLU A 138 4.68 -18.99 -15.98
#